data_9c15cdb282dbbd82251a56dbcda79db4
#
_entry.id   9c15cdb282dbbd82251a56dbcda79db4
#
_cell.length_a   1.000
_cell.length_b   1.000
_cell.length_c   1.000
_cell.angle_alpha   90.00
_cell.angle_beta   90.00
_cell.angle_gamma   90.00
#
_symmetry.space_group_name_H-M   'P 1'
#
loop_
_entity.id
_entity.type
_entity.pdbx_description
1 polymer ?
#
loop_
_entity_poly.entity_id
_entity_poly.type
_entity_poly.pdbx_seq_one_letter_code
_entity_poly.pdbx_strand_id
1 'polypeptide(L)'
;MPTVLVVDDEFGIVDVLEIILTDEGYRVLTACNGKQGLERLSTEKPDVVLLDFMMPILGGAEMLATMVAEPAYRHIPVIMISSLGENVFAQKCTGYVAYLRKPFRATAVLSTIARVLSGRTNDGIL
;
A
#
# COMPACT_ATOMS: atom_id res chain seq x y z
N MET A 1 15.87 -3.32 6.96
CA MET A 1 14.55 -3.93 7.03
C MET A 1 13.49 -2.94 6.53
N PRO A 2 12.95 -3.16 5.33
CA PRO A 2 11.95 -2.23 4.81
C PRO A 2 10.67 -2.26 5.64
N THR A 3 9.98 -1.13 5.68
CA THR A 3 8.73 -0.97 6.41
C THR A 3 7.58 -0.90 5.43
N VAL A 4 6.55 -1.71 5.67
CA VAL A 4 5.33 -1.77 4.86
C VAL A 4 4.17 -1.25 5.70
N LEU A 5 3.44 -0.27 5.17
CA LEU A 5 2.20 0.18 5.79
C LEU A 5 1.03 -0.50 5.08
N VAL A 6 0.21 -1.22 5.84
CA VAL A 6 -0.99 -1.89 5.33
C VAL A 6 -2.20 -1.09 5.78
N VAL A 7 -2.98 -0.60 4.82
CA VAL A 7 -4.19 0.18 5.11
C VAL A 7 -5.39 -0.55 4.52
N ASP A 8 -6.20 -1.14 5.39
CA ASP A 8 -7.36 -1.95 4.99
C ASP A 8 -8.32 -2.03 6.19
N ASP A 9 -9.60 -1.91 5.94
CA ASP A 9 -10.62 -1.96 7.00
C ASP A 9 -11.03 -3.38 7.37
N GLU A 10 -10.58 -4.38 6.63
CA GLU A 10 -10.87 -5.79 6.91
C GLU A 10 -9.77 -6.38 7.80
N PHE A 11 -10.07 -6.53 9.10
CA PHE A 11 -9.08 -7.00 10.07
C PHE A 11 -8.47 -8.35 9.71
N GLY A 12 -9.27 -9.26 9.14
CA GLY A 12 -8.75 -10.55 8.71
C GLY A 12 -7.68 -10.44 7.64
N ILE A 13 -7.86 -9.53 6.70
CA ILE A 13 -6.88 -9.26 5.64
C ILE A 13 -5.61 -8.65 6.25
N VAL A 14 -5.77 -7.68 7.14
CA VAL A 14 -4.63 -7.03 7.81
C VAL A 14 -3.82 -8.05 8.60
N ASP A 15 -4.50 -8.91 9.36
CA ASP A 15 -3.82 -9.93 10.17
C ASP A 15 -3.02 -10.90 9.30
N VAL A 16 -3.61 -11.37 8.20
CA VAL A 16 -2.93 -12.28 7.29
C VAL A 16 -1.73 -11.61 6.64
N LEU A 17 -1.89 -10.37 6.18
CA LEU A 17 -0.79 -9.63 5.57
C LEU A 17 0.33 -9.38 6.57
N GLU A 18 -0.01 -9.05 7.81
CA GLU A 18 0.98 -8.82 8.85
C GLU A 18 1.82 -10.07 9.09
N ILE A 19 1.18 -11.23 9.16
CA ILE A 19 1.88 -12.50 9.34
C ILE A 19 2.81 -12.79 8.15
N ILE A 20 2.28 -12.68 6.93
CA ILE A 20 3.04 -12.95 5.72
C ILE A 20 4.27 -12.05 5.62
N LEU A 21 4.08 -10.77 5.85
CA LEU A 21 5.14 -9.77 5.68
C LEU A 21 6.17 -9.85 6.80
N THR A 22 5.74 -10.03 8.03
CA THR A 22 6.63 -10.17 9.17
C THR A 22 7.51 -11.42 9.00
N ASP A 23 6.90 -12.50 8.56
CA ASP A 23 7.62 -13.76 8.33
C ASP A 23 8.70 -13.62 7.25
N GLU A 24 8.52 -12.69 6.31
CA GLU A 24 9.49 -12.42 5.25
C GLU A 24 10.55 -11.39 5.67
N GLY A 25 10.47 -10.85 6.87
CA GLY A 25 11.46 -9.92 7.40
C GLY A 25 11.10 -8.45 7.28
N TYR A 26 9.88 -8.12 6.83
CA TYR A 26 9.45 -6.73 6.77
C TYR A 26 8.96 -6.24 8.13
N ARG A 27 9.17 -4.95 8.38
CA ARG A 27 8.51 -4.27 9.50
C ARG A 27 7.14 -3.83 9.01
N VAL A 28 6.09 -4.10 9.79
CA VAL A 28 4.71 -3.84 9.36
C VAL A 28 4.04 -2.83 10.26
N LEU A 29 3.44 -1.82 9.62
CA LEU A 29 2.54 -0.87 10.27
C LEU A 29 1.15 -1.09 9.70
N THR A 30 0.12 -0.87 10.50
CA THR A 30 -1.25 -1.10 10.05
C THR A 30 -2.12 0.12 10.31
N ALA A 31 -3.16 0.28 9.49
CA ALA A 31 -4.18 1.30 9.64
C ALA A 31 -5.49 0.74 9.10
N CYS A 32 -6.63 1.16 9.66
CA CYS A 32 -7.94 0.61 9.29
C CYS A 32 -8.75 1.53 8.37
N ASN A 33 -8.22 2.68 8.03
CA ASN A 33 -8.84 3.59 7.06
C ASN A 33 -7.80 4.60 6.58
N GLY A 34 -8.17 5.42 5.59
CA GLY A 34 -7.24 6.38 5.01
C GLY A 34 -6.80 7.47 5.97
N LYS A 35 -7.65 7.86 6.91
CA LYS A 35 -7.29 8.86 7.90
C LYS A 35 -6.17 8.35 8.80
N GLN A 36 -6.31 7.14 9.33
CA GLN A 36 -5.26 6.50 10.11
C GLN A 36 -4.01 6.28 9.29
N GLY A 37 -4.18 5.91 8.02
CA GLY A 37 -3.06 5.74 7.10
C GLY A 37 -2.24 7.01 6.98
N LEU A 38 -2.88 8.16 6.80
CA LEU A 38 -2.19 9.44 6.72
C LEU A 38 -1.52 9.81 8.04
N GLU A 39 -2.15 9.49 9.16
CA GLU A 39 -1.55 9.71 10.48
C GLU A 39 -0.26 8.88 10.64
N ARG A 40 -0.27 7.62 10.17
CA ARG A 40 0.93 6.78 10.20
C ARG A 40 2.04 7.38 9.35
N LEU A 41 1.70 7.92 8.17
CA LEU A 41 2.68 8.55 7.30
C LEU A 41 3.36 9.75 7.97
N SER A 42 2.63 10.50 8.79
CA SER A 42 3.17 11.68 9.44
C SER A 42 4.15 11.35 10.55
N THR A 43 4.00 10.20 11.19
CA THR A 43 4.87 9.79 12.30
C THR A 43 5.95 8.81 11.89
N GLU A 44 5.69 8.01 10.85
CA GLU A 44 6.61 7.00 10.38
C GLU A 44 6.73 7.07 8.87
N LYS A 45 7.87 6.67 8.32
CA LYS A 45 8.15 6.78 6.90
C LYS A 45 8.23 5.38 6.30
N PRO A 46 7.10 4.79 5.88
CA PRO A 46 7.16 3.47 5.27
C PRO A 46 7.85 3.52 3.91
N ASP A 47 8.38 2.39 3.50
CA ASP A 47 9.03 2.24 2.20
C ASP A 47 8.03 1.93 1.10
N VAL A 48 6.88 1.37 1.46
CA VAL A 48 5.80 1.04 0.53
C VAL A 48 4.48 0.98 1.30
N VAL A 49 3.39 1.30 0.62
CA VAL A 49 2.03 1.27 1.19
C VAL A 49 1.20 0.27 0.40
N LEU A 50 0.56 -0.66 1.11
CA LEU A 50 -0.53 -1.49 0.55
C LEU A 50 -1.83 -0.82 0.95
N LEU A 51 -2.61 -0.38 -0.03
CA LEU A 51 -3.76 0.49 0.22
C LEU A 51 -5.02 -0.09 -0.40
N ASP A 52 -5.99 -0.42 0.46
CA ASP A 52 -7.29 -0.88 0.01
C ASP A 52 -8.06 0.27 -0.64
N PHE A 53 -8.72 0.01 -1.75
CA PHE A 53 -9.47 1.02 -2.49
C PHE A 53 -10.72 1.47 -1.73
N MET A 54 -11.48 0.52 -1.19
CA MET A 54 -12.78 0.82 -0.54
C MET A 54 -12.68 0.71 0.97
N MET A 55 -12.77 1.86 1.66
CA MET A 55 -12.72 1.93 3.11
C MET A 55 -13.65 3.03 3.60
N PRO A 56 -14.17 2.92 4.84
CA PRO A 56 -14.98 4.00 5.43
C PRO A 56 -14.10 5.19 5.82
N ILE A 57 -14.75 6.31 6.13
CA ILE A 57 -14.14 7.55 6.64
C ILE A 57 -13.33 8.25 5.56
N LEU A 58 -12.22 7.64 5.13
CA LEU A 58 -11.40 8.13 4.04
C LEU A 58 -10.96 6.92 3.23
N GLY A 59 -11.37 6.86 1.97
CA GLY A 59 -11.08 5.73 1.10
C GLY A 59 -9.68 5.76 0.51
N GLY A 60 -9.35 4.70 -0.23
CA GLY A 60 -8.04 4.56 -0.84
C GLY A 60 -7.75 5.62 -1.89
N ALA A 61 -8.74 5.97 -2.70
CA ALA A 61 -8.56 6.98 -3.74
C ALA A 61 -8.22 8.35 -3.12
N GLU A 62 -8.91 8.71 -2.04
CA GLU A 62 -8.69 10.00 -1.36
C GLU A 62 -7.34 10.02 -0.65
N MET A 63 -6.96 8.91 -0.01
CA MET A 63 -5.64 8.82 0.63
C MET A 63 -4.53 8.93 -0.40
N LEU A 64 -4.67 8.23 -1.51
CA LEU A 64 -3.67 8.27 -2.58
C LEU A 64 -3.55 9.67 -3.16
N ALA A 65 -4.67 10.34 -3.41
CA ALA A 65 -4.66 11.71 -3.92
C ALA A 65 -3.93 12.66 -2.97
N THR A 66 -4.14 12.51 -1.68
CA THR A 66 -3.45 13.30 -0.66
C THR A 66 -1.95 13.03 -0.69
N MET A 67 -1.55 11.76 -0.81
CA MET A 67 -0.14 11.38 -0.86
C MET A 67 0.55 11.97 -2.09
N VAL A 68 -0.09 11.88 -3.24
CA VAL A 68 0.48 12.38 -4.50
C VAL A 68 0.67 13.89 -4.45
N ALA A 69 -0.26 14.59 -3.80
CA ALA A 69 -0.20 16.05 -3.69
C ALA A 69 0.82 16.53 -2.65
N GLU A 70 1.22 15.68 -1.72
CA GLU A 70 2.11 16.07 -0.62
C GLU A 70 3.57 15.73 -0.94
N PRO A 71 4.45 16.74 -1.05
CA PRO A 71 5.87 16.47 -1.35
C PRO A 71 6.56 15.48 -0.41
N ALA A 72 6.13 15.45 0.85
CA ALA A 72 6.73 14.55 1.84
C ALA A 72 6.37 13.09 1.58
N TYR A 73 5.27 12.82 0.86
CA TYR A 73 4.75 11.46 0.69
C TYR A 73 4.74 10.96 -0.75
N ARG A 74 4.81 11.86 -1.74
CA ARG A 74 4.60 11.47 -3.14
C ARG A 74 5.63 10.48 -3.68
N HIS A 75 6.79 10.37 -3.03
CA HIS A 75 7.84 9.43 -3.44
C HIS A 75 7.62 8.01 -2.90
N ILE A 76 6.71 7.85 -1.94
CA ILE A 76 6.43 6.53 -1.36
C ILE A 76 5.54 5.75 -2.33
N PRO A 77 5.99 4.60 -2.84
CA PRO A 77 5.18 3.82 -3.79
C PRO A 77 3.95 3.22 -3.10
N VAL A 78 2.83 3.23 -3.83
CA VAL A 78 1.56 2.71 -3.34
C VAL A 78 1.13 1.54 -4.23
N ILE A 79 0.83 0.42 -3.60
CA ILE A 79 0.25 -0.76 -4.23
C ILE A 79 -1.23 -0.79 -3.85
N MET A 80 -2.11 -0.64 -4.83
CA MET A 80 -3.55 -0.68 -4.57
C MET A 80 -4.03 -2.12 -4.40
N ILE A 81 -4.95 -2.33 -3.48
CA ILE A 81 -5.59 -3.61 -3.26
C ILE A 81 -7.10 -3.41 -3.44
N SER A 82 -7.75 -4.29 -4.18
CA SER A 82 -9.19 -4.18 -4.39
C SER A 82 -9.79 -5.50 -4.84
N SER A 83 -11.04 -5.73 -4.48
CA SER A 83 -11.84 -6.83 -5.05
C SER A 83 -12.39 -6.46 -6.42
N LEU A 84 -12.33 -5.17 -6.79
CA LEU A 84 -12.76 -4.70 -8.10
C LEU A 84 -11.64 -4.86 -9.12
N GLY A 85 -12.00 -4.96 -10.40
CA GLY A 85 -11.01 -4.98 -11.47
C GLY A 85 -10.33 -3.63 -11.60
N GLU A 86 -9.09 -3.64 -12.07
CA GLU A 86 -8.31 -2.41 -12.22
C GLU A 86 -9.00 -1.39 -13.14
N ASN A 87 -9.68 -1.87 -14.17
CA ASN A 87 -10.42 -0.99 -15.08
C ASN A 87 -11.50 -0.17 -14.38
N VAL A 88 -11.96 -0.61 -13.22
CA VAL A 88 -12.98 0.10 -12.44
C VAL A 88 -12.34 1.18 -11.58
N PHE A 89 -11.37 0.83 -10.74
CA PHE A 89 -10.81 1.82 -9.81
C PHE A 89 -9.79 2.75 -10.47
N ALA A 90 -9.15 2.32 -11.56
CA ALA A 90 -8.19 3.16 -12.28
C ALA A 90 -8.83 4.42 -12.85
N GLN A 91 -10.15 4.42 -13.05
CA GLN A 91 -10.88 5.60 -13.49
C GLN A 91 -11.06 6.62 -12.36
N LYS A 92 -10.87 6.19 -11.11
CA LYS A 92 -11.14 7.00 -9.92
C LYS A 92 -9.87 7.44 -9.20
N CYS A 93 -8.73 6.85 -9.50
CA CYS A 93 -7.48 7.23 -8.86
C CYS A 93 -6.29 6.93 -9.78
N THR A 94 -5.24 7.75 -9.61
CA THR A 94 -3.99 7.59 -10.35
C THR A 94 -2.84 7.78 -9.37
N GLY A 95 -1.65 7.31 -9.73
CA GLY A 95 -0.46 7.49 -8.91
C GLY A 95 0.00 6.25 -8.17
N TYR A 96 -0.75 5.15 -8.26
CA TYR A 96 -0.30 3.88 -7.72
C TYR A 96 0.69 3.23 -8.70
N VAL A 97 1.57 2.38 -8.18
CA VAL A 97 2.62 1.75 -9.02
C VAL A 97 2.33 0.29 -9.33
N ALA A 98 1.41 -0.33 -8.59
CA ALA A 98 1.04 -1.73 -8.80
C ALA A 98 -0.32 -1.98 -8.18
N TYR A 99 -0.87 -3.15 -8.47
CA TYR A 99 -2.21 -3.50 -8.02
C TYR A 99 -2.28 -4.99 -7.69
N LEU A 100 -3.04 -5.32 -6.65
CA LEU A 100 -3.30 -6.69 -6.23
C LEU A 100 -4.81 -6.86 -6.11
N ARG A 101 -5.36 -7.86 -6.78
CA ARG A 101 -6.80 -8.12 -6.71
C ARG A 101 -7.10 -9.12 -5.59
N LYS A 102 -8.11 -8.83 -4.79
CA LYS A 102 -8.60 -9.75 -3.76
C LYS A 102 -9.47 -10.83 -4.41
N PRO A 103 -9.38 -12.08 -4.00
CA PRO A 103 -8.40 -12.61 -3.06
C PRO A 103 -7.04 -12.78 -3.73
N PHE A 104 -5.97 -12.52 -2.99
CA PHE A 104 -4.59 -12.64 -3.49
C PHE A 104 -3.86 -13.78 -2.79
N ARG A 105 -2.77 -14.23 -3.42
CA ARG A 105 -1.89 -15.24 -2.82
C ARG A 105 -0.72 -14.55 -2.13
N ALA A 106 -0.20 -15.18 -1.09
CA ALA A 106 0.97 -14.67 -0.36
C ALA A 106 2.14 -14.42 -1.31
N THR A 107 2.38 -15.34 -2.26
CA THR A 107 3.47 -15.21 -3.23
C THR A 107 3.29 -13.98 -4.12
N ALA A 108 2.06 -13.66 -4.50
CA ALA A 108 1.78 -12.48 -5.32
C ALA A 108 2.07 -11.20 -4.54
N VAL A 109 1.69 -11.14 -3.26
CA VAL A 109 1.97 -10.00 -2.40
C VAL A 109 3.47 -9.79 -2.27
N LEU A 110 4.19 -10.84 -1.91
CA LEU A 110 5.63 -10.76 -1.67
C LEU A 110 6.40 -10.40 -2.93
N SER A 111 6.06 -11.00 -4.07
CA SER A 111 6.75 -10.70 -5.32
C SER A 111 6.48 -9.28 -5.79
N THR A 112 5.25 -8.78 -5.60
CA THR A 112 4.90 -7.42 -5.97
C THR A 112 5.66 -6.40 -5.12
N ILE A 113 5.73 -6.60 -3.81
CA ILE A 113 6.47 -5.73 -2.91
C ILE A 113 7.96 -5.74 -3.26
N ALA A 114 8.54 -6.92 -3.45
CA ALA A 114 9.96 -7.03 -3.79
C ALA A 114 10.27 -6.30 -5.10
N ARG A 115 9.42 -6.45 -6.11
CA ARG A 115 9.60 -5.78 -7.40
C ARG A 115 9.52 -4.26 -7.25
N VAL A 116 8.56 -3.76 -6.49
CA VAL A 116 8.38 -2.33 -6.28
C VAL A 116 9.58 -1.74 -5.55
N LEU A 117 10.06 -2.41 -4.50
CA LEU A 117 11.22 -1.96 -3.75
C LEU A 117 12.51 -2.02 -4.58
N SER A 118 12.66 -3.06 -5.39
CA SER A 118 13.80 -3.19 -6.32
C SER A 118 13.79 -2.07 -7.35
N GLY A 119 12.63 -1.75 -7.90
CA GLY A 119 12.49 -0.67 -8.87
C GLY A 119 12.94 0.66 -8.30
N ARG A 120 12.58 0.95 -7.05
CA ARG A 120 13.05 2.14 -6.34
C ARG A 120 14.57 2.18 -6.23
N THR A 121 15.15 1.06 -5.86
CA THR A 121 16.59 0.95 -5.69
C THR A 121 17.32 1.10 -7.03
N ASN A 122 16.80 0.46 -8.07
CA ASN A 122 17.39 0.50 -9.40
C ASN A 122 17.34 1.90 -9.99
N ASP A 123 16.27 2.64 -9.74
CA ASP A 123 16.14 4.03 -10.21
C ASP A 123 17.27 4.90 -9.68
N GLY A 124 17.75 4.62 -8.47
CA GLY A 124 18.85 5.36 -7.89
C GLY A 124 20.20 4.99 -8.52
N ILE A 125 20.30 3.84 -9.15
CA ILE A 125 21.54 3.36 -9.77
C ILE A 125 21.67 3.89 -11.21
N LEU A 126 20.57 3.93 -11.88
CA LEU A 126 20.53 4.36 -13.28
C LEU A 126 20.59 5.86 -13.43
#